data_f2f2bc78c246d6b4ccdbe3bb77f6d767
#
_entry.id   f2f2bc78c246d6b4ccdbe3bb77f6d767
#
_cell.length_a   1.000
_cell.length_b   1.000
_cell.length_c   1.000
_cell.angle_alpha   90.00
_cell.angle_beta   90.00
_cell.angle_gamma   90.00
#
_symmetry.space_group_name_H-M   'P 1'
#
loop_
_entity.id
_entity.type
_entity.pdbx_description
1 polymer ?
#
loop_
_entity_poly.entity_id
_entity_poly.type
_entity_poly.pdbx_seq_one_letter_code
_entity_poly.pdbx_strand_id
1 'polypeptide(L)'
;KAVAWQESRLDANARGGVGELGLMQLTDMASFEWADAEGIPTFQPEHLIHPRTNALAGAFYLSKMLQRYAEKDRPLVYALADYNAGRKVVIEWMADEGATNSVVFLRQMDYPGTRQYIRSVIGYFEGFQDDFELVWANEVPVNFNTLQSSGSTQEISTSRPE
;
A
#
# COMPACT_ATOMS: atom_id res chain seq x y z
N LYS A 1 -2.84 1.79 -6.35
CA LYS A 1 -3.93 1.21 -7.18
C LYS A 1 -3.57 -0.20 -7.67
N ALA A 2 -2.39 -0.45 -8.28
CA ALA A 2 -2.02 -1.75 -8.84
C ALA A 2 -2.06 -2.90 -7.82
N VAL A 3 -1.47 -2.70 -6.64
CA VAL A 3 -1.52 -3.68 -5.53
C VAL A 3 -2.97 -3.95 -5.13
N ALA A 4 -3.75 -2.91 -4.83
CA ALA A 4 -5.16 -3.07 -4.44
C ALA A 4 -6.01 -3.77 -5.52
N TRP A 5 -5.71 -3.53 -6.79
CA TRP A 5 -6.36 -4.26 -7.88
C TRP A 5 -5.97 -5.74 -7.90
N GLN A 6 -4.70 -6.05 -7.66
CA GLN A 6 -4.25 -7.45 -7.58
C GLN A 6 -4.82 -8.17 -6.36
N GLU A 7 -4.87 -7.51 -5.20
CA GLU A 7 -5.31 -8.10 -3.93
C GLU A 7 -6.81 -8.36 -3.89
N SER A 8 -7.62 -7.39 -4.28
CA SER A 8 -9.06 -7.45 -4.03
C SER A 8 -9.94 -7.05 -5.24
N ARG A 9 -9.37 -6.65 -6.36
CA ARG A 9 -10.10 -5.98 -7.46
C ARG A 9 -10.80 -4.70 -6.99
N LEU A 10 -10.23 -4.01 -6.00
CA LEU A 10 -10.78 -2.82 -5.32
C LEU A 10 -12.05 -3.13 -4.50
N ASP A 11 -12.26 -4.36 -4.07
CA ASP A 11 -13.32 -4.70 -3.12
C ASP A 11 -12.86 -4.37 -1.69
N ALA A 12 -13.50 -3.36 -1.10
CA ALA A 12 -13.21 -2.94 0.28
C ALA A 12 -13.64 -3.99 1.34
N ASN A 13 -14.54 -4.90 0.98
CA ASN A 13 -15.05 -5.93 1.89
C ASN A 13 -14.34 -7.28 1.71
N ALA A 14 -13.33 -7.34 0.83
CA ALA A 14 -12.59 -8.57 0.58
C ALA A 14 -11.98 -9.12 1.87
N ARG A 15 -12.05 -10.45 2.03
CA ARG A 15 -11.47 -11.18 3.15
C ARG A 15 -10.60 -12.31 2.61
N GLY A 16 -9.34 -12.31 3.00
CA GLY A 16 -8.37 -13.33 2.62
C GLY A 16 -8.49 -14.61 3.47
N GLY A 17 -7.78 -15.65 3.02
CA GLY A 17 -7.87 -16.98 3.63
C GLY A 17 -7.22 -17.11 5.01
N VAL A 18 -6.32 -16.20 5.39
CA VAL A 18 -5.64 -16.18 6.69
C VAL A 18 -6.00 -14.94 7.52
N GLY A 19 -7.08 -14.24 7.16
CA GLY A 19 -7.63 -13.11 7.91
C GLY A 19 -7.27 -11.73 7.35
N GLU A 20 -6.71 -11.66 6.15
CA GLU A 20 -6.44 -10.38 5.49
C GLU A 20 -7.74 -9.64 5.16
N LEU A 21 -7.71 -8.31 5.27
CA LEU A 21 -8.88 -7.46 5.11
C LEU A 21 -8.71 -6.36 4.06
N GLY A 22 -9.78 -6.15 3.30
CA GLY A 22 -10.05 -4.97 2.50
C GLY A 22 -9.22 -4.83 1.22
N LEU A 23 -9.15 -3.60 0.70
CA LEU A 23 -8.59 -3.28 -0.61
C LEU A 23 -7.20 -3.86 -0.88
N MET A 24 -6.32 -3.79 0.11
CA MET A 24 -4.92 -4.18 0.00
C MET A 24 -4.60 -5.47 0.78
N GLN A 25 -5.63 -6.19 1.25
CA GLN A 25 -5.52 -7.47 1.94
C GLN A 25 -4.47 -7.42 3.05
N LEU A 26 -4.69 -6.53 4.03
CA LEU A 26 -3.76 -6.34 5.13
C LEU A 26 -4.05 -7.30 6.28
N THR A 27 -2.99 -7.83 6.86
CA THR A 27 -3.07 -8.59 8.12
C THR A 27 -3.20 -7.65 9.31
N ASP A 28 -3.69 -8.16 10.44
CA ASP A 28 -3.77 -7.43 11.69
C ASP A 28 -2.40 -6.85 12.09
N MET A 29 -1.33 -7.63 11.94
CA MET A 29 0.03 -7.19 12.28
C MET A 29 0.45 -5.95 11.48
N ALA A 30 0.23 -5.97 10.16
CA ALA A 30 0.57 -4.84 9.28
C ALA A 30 -0.26 -3.59 9.63
N SER A 31 -1.53 -3.79 10.00
CA SER A 31 -2.44 -2.70 10.35
C SER A 31 -2.13 -2.07 11.70
N PHE A 32 -1.78 -2.85 12.71
CA PHE A 32 -1.35 -2.33 14.01
C PHE A 32 -0.03 -1.57 13.89
N GLU A 33 0.91 -2.05 13.07
CA GLU A 33 2.16 -1.33 12.85
C GLU A 33 1.94 0.07 12.24
N TRP A 34 1.00 0.18 11.30
CA TRP A 34 0.59 1.47 10.75
C TRP A 34 -0.11 2.34 11.82
N ALA A 35 -1.03 1.77 12.58
CA ALA A 35 -1.77 2.50 13.61
C ALA A 35 -0.85 3.05 14.71
N ASP A 36 0.16 2.26 15.11
CA ASP A 36 1.18 2.69 16.07
C ASP A 36 2.01 3.86 15.49
N ALA A 37 2.42 3.78 14.24
CA ALA A 37 3.18 4.83 13.56
C ALA A 37 2.39 6.14 13.42
N GLU A 38 1.07 6.06 13.22
CA GLU A 38 0.15 7.20 13.13
C GLU A 38 -0.37 7.68 14.50
N GLY A 39 -0.02 6.99 15.60
CA GLY A 39 -0.47 7.34 16.94
C GLY A 39 -1.98 7.16 17.14
N ILE A 40 -2.58 6.10 16.61
CA ILE A 40 -4.01 5.81 16.68
C ILE A 40 -4.28 4.70 17.72
N PRO A 41 -4.37 5.02 19.03
CA PRO A 41 -4.45 3.99 20.09
C PRO A 41 -5.78 3.23 20.11
N THR A 42 -6.82 3.77 19.47
CA THR A 42 -8.15 3.17 19.40
C THR A 42 -8.38 2.32 18.14
N PHE A 43 -7.31 2.09 17.37
CA PHE A 43 -7.42 1.31 16.14
C PHE A 43 -7.83 -0.15 16.43
N GLN A 44 -8.69 -0.68 15.58
CA GLN A 44 -9.08 -2.08 15.56
C GLN A 44 -8.95 -2.61 14.12
N PRO A 45 -8.57 -3.89 13.90
CA PRO A 45 -8.41 -4.45 12.56
C PRO A 45 -9.65 -4.31 11.66
N GLU A 46 -10.85 -4.32 12.23
CA GLU A 46 -12.11 -4.14 11.52
C GLU A 46 -12.22 -2.79 10.83
N HIS A 47 -11.47 -1.77 11.29
CA HIS A 47 -11.40 -0.47 10.62
C HIS A 47 -10.78 -0.56 9.21
N LEU A 48 -10.09 -1.66 8.89
CA LEU A 48 -9.55 -1.92 7.53
C LEU A 48 -10.64 -2.14 6.46
N ILE A 49 -11.88 -2.39 6.84
CA ILE A 49 -13.00 -2.43 5.89
C ILE A 49 -13.24 -1.03 5.30
N HIS A 50 -12.85 0.03 6.02
CA HIS A 50 -12.98 1.37 5.49
C HIS A 50 -11.92 1.63 4.39
N PRO A 51 -12.32 1.95 3.14
CA PRO A 51 -11.40 2.01 1.99
C PRO A 51 -10.21 2.94 2.20
N ARG A 52 -10.45 4.12 2.77
CA ARG A 52 -9.38 5.11 3.03
C ARG A 52 -8.37 4.59 4.06
N THR A 53 -8.86 4.02 5.16
CA THR A 53 -8.01 3.45 6.21
C THR A 53 -7.13 2.34 5.64
N ASN A 54 -7.73 1.43 4.89
CA ASN A 54 -7.02 0.33 4.24
C ASN A 54 -5.96 0.81 3.25
N ALA A 55 -6.29 1.79 2.41
CA ALA A 55 -5.36 2.35 1.44
C ALA A 55 -4.16 3.05 2.11
N LEU A 56 -4.39 3.80 3.19
CA LEU A 56 -3.32 4.47 3.95
C LEU A 56 -2.40 3.46 4.63
N ALA A 57 -2.97 2.49 5.36
CA ALA A 57 -2.20 1.44 6.01
C ALA A 57 -1.43 0.58 5.00
N GLY A 58 -2.04 0.23 3.87
CA GLY A 58 -1.38 -0.54 2.82
C GLY A 58 -0.27 0.23 2.11
N ALA A 59 -0.46 1.53 1.86
CA ALA A 59 0.56 2.39 1.30
C ALA A 59 1.76 2.54 2.26
N PHE A 60 1.51 2.73 3.55
CA PHE A 60 2.54 2.73 4.59
C PHE A 60 3.34 1.43 4.57
N TYR A 61 2.67 0.29 4.59
CA TYR A 61 3.30 -1.03 4.63
C TYR A 61 4.15 -1.30 3.38
N LEU A 62 3.63 -0.97 2.19
CA LEU A 62 4.37 -1.09 0.93
C LEU A 62 5.58 -0.14 0.88
N SER A 63 5.42 1.11 1.35
CA SER A 63 6.50 2.09 1.43
C SER A 63 7.65 1.59 2.30
N LYS A 64 7.33 1.00 3.46
CA LYS A 64 8.31 0.39 4.34
C LYS A 64 9.11 -0.73 3.67
N MET A 65 8.45 -1.56 2.86
CA MET A 65 9.13 -2.60 2.09
C MET A 65 10.01 -2.01 0.97
N LEU A 66 9.53 -1.00 0.27
CA LEU A 66 10.33 -0.31 -0.74
C LEU A 66 11.59 0.32 -0.12
N GLN A 67 11.48 0.94 1.05
CA GLN A 67 12.65 1.47 1.78
C GLN A 67 13.62 0.36 2.20
N ARG A 68 13.12 -0.78 2.65
CA ARG A 68 13.94 -1.94 3.04
C ARG A 68 14.82 -2.45 1.91
N TYR A 69 14.33 -2.37 0.69
CA TYR A 69 15.02 -2.87 -0.50
C TYR A 69 15.54 -1.76 -1.41
N ALA A 70 15.66 -0.52 -0.91
CA ALA A 70 16.03 0.65 -1.72
C ALA A 70 17.37 0.49 -2.46
N GLU A 71 18.34 -0.23 -1.86
CA GLU A 71 19.68 -0.47 -2.41
C GLU A 71 19.74 -1.65 -3.40
N LYS A 72 18.60 -2.31 -3.69
CA LYS A 72 18.55 -3.40 -4.67
C LYS A 72 18.49 -2.86 -6.10
N ASP A 73 18.90 -3.67 -7.08
CA ASP A 73 18.85 -3.34 -8.50
C ASP A 73 17.42 -3.01 -8.99
N ARG A 74 16.42 -3.68 -8.43
CA ARG A 74 14.98 -3.44 -8.69
C ARG A 74 14.18 -3.52 -7.40
N PRO A 75 14.18 -2.48 -6.56
CA PRO A 75 13.56 -2.47 -5.23
C PRO A 75 12.11 -2.98 -5.22
N LEU A 76 11.33 -2.61 -6.23
CA LEU A 76 9.91 -2.99 -6.35
C LEU A 76 9.72 -4.51 -6.43
N VAL A 77 10.61 -5.23 -7.10
CA VAL A 77 10.51 -6.70 -7.25
C VAL A 77 10.63 -7.38 -5.88
N TYR A 78 11.61 -6.97 -5.08
CA TYR A 78 11.81 -7.52 -3.73
C TYR A 78 10.71 -7.10 -2.76
N ALA A 79 10.27 -5.83 -2.85
CA ALA A 79 9.18 -5.32 -2.02
C ALA A 79 7.86 -6.05 -2.27
N LEU A 80 7.51 -6.30 -3.52
CA LEU A 80 6.31 -7.05 -3.89
C LEU A 80 6.40 -8.53 -3.48
N ALA A 81 7.59 -9.12 -3.54
CA ALA A 81 7.81 -10.47 -3.03
C ALA A 81 7.58 -10.54 -1.51
N ASP A 82 8.13 -9.56 -0.77
CA ASP A 82 7.96 -9.45 0.69
C ASP A 82 6.49 -9.22 1.07
N TYR A 83 5.80 -8.37 0.32
CA TYR A 83 4.38 -8.12 0.52
C TYR A 83 3.52 -9.38 0.39
N ASN A 84 3.77 -10.19 -0.64
CA ASN A 84 2.95 -11.36 -0.96
C ASN A 84 3.37 -12.65 -0.22
N ALA A 85 4.68 -12.92 -0.13
CA ALA A 85 5.19 -14.16 0.45
C ALA A 85 5.74 -14.01 1.88
N GLY A 86 5.94 -12.78 2.33
CA GLY A 86 6.51 -12.45 3.63
C GLY A 86 8.04 -12.51 3.66
N ARG A 87 8.59 -11.72 4.57
CA ARG A 87 10.03 -11.48 4.69
C ARG A 87 10.88 -12.73 4.86
N LYS A 88 10.40 -13.70 5.64
CA LYS A 88 11.18 -14.92 5.93
C LYS A 88 11.55 -15.65 4.65
N VAL A 89 10.59 -15.87 3.80
CA VAL A 89 10.75 -16.57 2.51
C VAL A 89 11.61 -15.74 1.54
N VAL A 90 11.41 -14.43 1.52
CA VAL A 90 12.21 -13.52 0.67
C VAL A 90 13.69 -13.56 1.04
N ILE A 91 14.04 -13.66 2.33
CA ILE A 91 15.44 -13.79 2.76
C ILE A 91 16.05 -15.09 2.21
N GLU A 92 15.31 -16.19 2.19
CA GLU A 92 15.77 -17.46 1.61
C GLU A 92 16.03 -17.32 0.10
N TRP A 93 15.17 -16.64 -0.63
CA TRP A 93 15.34 -16.36 -2.07
C TRP A 93 16.42 -15.33 -2.38
N MET A 94 16.84 -14.53 -1.42
CA MET A 94 17.96 -13.59 -1.55
C MET A 94 19.33 -14.23 -1.27
N ALA A 95 19.43 -15.57 -1.27
CA ALA A 95 20.71 -16.24 -1.13
C ALA A 95 21.66 -15.86 -2.29
N ASP A 96 22.96 -15.80 -1.98
CA ASP A 96 24.05 -15.57 -2.95
C ASP A 96 23.78 -14.37 -3.89
N GLU A 97 23.81 -14.61 -5.21
CA GLU A 97 23.57 -13.58 -6.22
C GLU A 97 22.14 -13.01 -6.20
N GLY A 98 21.16 -13.76 -5.68
CA GLY A 98 19.79 -13.27 -5.51
C GLY A 98 19.68 -12.04 -4.62
N ALA A 99 20.68 -11.80 -3.78
CA ALA A 99 20.73 -10.62 -2.92
C ALA A 99 20.96 -9.30 -3.70
N THR A 100 21.56 -9.35 -4.88
CA THR A 100 21.94 -8.16 -5.67
C THR A 100 21.43 -8.17 -7.10
N ASN A 101 20.86 -9.29 -7.55
CA ASN A 101 20.40 -9.50 -8.92
C ASN A 101 18.94 -10.00 -8.90
N SER A 102 18.02 -9.14 -9.26
CA SER A 102 16.58 -9.45 -9.26
C SER A 102 16.19 -10.56 -10.24
N VAL A 103 16.97 -10.78 -11.32
CA VAL A 103 16.70 -11.88 -12.26
C VAL A 103 17.04 -13.22 -11.60
N VAL A 104 18.16 -13.30 -10.89
CA VAL A 104 18.54 -14.49 -10.11
C VAL A 104 17.54 -14.71 -8.98
N PHE A 105 17.20 -13.65 -8.23
CA PHE A 105 16.19 -13.68 -7.18
C PHE A 105 14.86 -14.26 -7.67
N LEU A 106 14.34 -13.79 -8.81
CA LEU A 106 13.10 -14.32 -9.40
C LEU A 106 13.20 -15.81 -9.81
N ARG A 107 14.40 -16.28 -10.20
CA ARG A 107 14.63 -17.69 -10.54
C ARG A 107 14.69 -18.58 -9.31
N GLN A 108 15.22 -18.07 -8.20
CA GLN A 108 15.33 -18.77 -6.92
C GLN A 108 13.98 -18.93 -6.20
N MET A 109 12.98 -18.12 -6.56
CA MET A 109 11.63 -18.28 -6.00
C MET A 109 11.05 -19.65 -6.34
N ASP A 110 10.71 -20.42 -5.32
CA ASP A 110 9.99 -21.69 -5.44
C ASP A 110 8.45 -21.54 -5.36
N TYR A 111 7.96 -20.30 -5.14
CA TYR A 111 6.53 -19.96 -5.16
C TYR A 111 6.11 -19.35 -6.51
N PRO A 112 5.55 -20.18 -7.44
CA PRO A 112 5.11 -19.67 -8.75
C PRO A 112 4.04 -18.58 -8.63
N GLY A 113 3.20 -18.65 -7.59
CA GLY A 113 2.16 -17.65 -7.30
C GLY A 113 2.75 -16.27 -7.04
N THR A 114 3.82 -16.17 -6.26
CA THR A 114 4.49 -14.90 -5.98
C THR A 114 5.16 -14.31 -7.22
N ARG A 115 5.79 -15.13 -8.07
CA ARG A 115 6.30 -14.66 -9.37
C ARG A 115 5.19 -14.08 -10.25
N GLN A 116 4.05 -14.76 -10.30
CA GLN A 116 2.88 -14.28 -11.05
C GLN A 116 2.32 -13.00 -10.44
N TYR A 117 2.23 -12.91 -9.10
CA TYR A 117 1.80 -11.72 -8.37
C TYR A 117 2.65 -10.50 -8.76
N ILE A 118 3.98 -10.60 -8.65
CA ILE A 118 4.92 -9.53 -9.01
C ILE A 118 4.69 -9.06 -10.46
N ARG A 119 4.59 -10.02 -11.39
CA ARG A 119 4.38 -9.72 -12.81
C ARG A 119 3.04 -9.00 -13.04
N SER A 120 1.99 -9.46 -12.38
CA SER A 120 0.65 -8.87 -12.49
C SER A 120 0.61 -7.45 -11.93
N VAL A 121 1.19 -7.21 -10.74
CA VAL A 121 1.21 -5.87 -10.14
C VAL A 121 2.00 -4.88 -10.98
N ILE A 122 3.16 -5.28 -11.50
CA ILE A 122 3.96 -4.43 -12.39
C ILE A 122 3.18 -4.09 -13.67
N GLY A 123 2.55 -5.08 -14.31
CA GLY A 123 1.74 -4.84 -15.50
C GLY A 123 0.53 -3.93 -15.24
N TYR A 124 -0.15 -4.08 -14.09
CA TYR A 124 -1.22 -3.15 -13.70
C TYR A 124 -0.69 -1.74 -13.40
N PHE A 125 0.49 -1.65 -12.80
CA PHE A 125 1.11 -0.35 -12.53
C PHE A 125 1.41 0.40 -13.82
N GLU A 126 2.02 -0.27 -14.80
CA GLU A 126 2.29 0.28 -16.13
C GLU A 126 0.99 0.73 -16.83
N GLY A 127 -0.03 -0.14 -16.90
CA GLY A 127 -1.31 0.20 -17.51
C GLY A 127 -2.07 1.33 -16.81
N PHE A 128 -1.95 1.44 -15.47
CA PHE A 128 -2.59 2.54 -14.75
C PHE A 128 -1.83 3.87 -14.84
N GLN A 129 -0.55 3.87 -15.21
CA GLN A 129 0.18 5.11 -15.48
C GLN A 129 -0.37 5.81 -16.72
N ASP A 130 -0.63 5.05 -17.79
CA ASP A 130 -1.22 5.60 -19.01
C ASP A 130 -2.60 6.24 -18.72
N ASP A 131 -3.45 5.55 -17.97
CA ASP A 131 -4.75 6.08 -17.53
C ASP A 131 -4.60 7.37 -16.70
N PHE A 132 -3.62 7.39 -15.80
CA PHE A 132 -3.39 8.54 -14.91
C PHE A 132 -2.92 9.76 -15.69
N GLU A 133 -2.00 9.59 -16.64
CA GLU A 133 -1.52 10.68 -17.49
C GLU A 133 -2.63 11.27 -18.36
N LEU A 134 -3.52 10.42 -18.90
CA LEU A 134 -4.68 10.87 -19.68
C LEU A 134 -5.66 11.69 -18.83
N VAL A 135 -5.94 11.27 -17.60
CA VAL A 135 -6.82 12.00 -16.67
C VAL A 135 -6.16 13.30 -16.24
N TRP A 136 -4.88 13.26 -15.87
CA TRP A 136 -4.14 14.44 -15.40
C TRP A 136 -3.96 15.50 -16.48
N ALA A 137 -3.73 15.08 -17.71
CA ALA A 137 -3.61 16.01 -18.86
C ALA A 137 -4.92 16.71 -19.22
N ASN A 138 -6.07 16.12 -18.86
CA ASN A 138 -7.40 16.64 -19.16
C ASN A 138 -8.07 17.36 -17.96
N GLU A 139 -7.53 17.26 -16.76
CA GLU A 139 -8.07 17.99 -15.61
C GLU A 139 -7.56 19.43 -15.57
N VAL A 140 -8.51 20.35 -15.39
CA VAL A 140 -8.26 21.76 -15.09
C VAL A 140 -7.35 21.83 -13.84
N PRO A 141 -6.32 22.68 -13.82
CA PRO A 141 -5.37 22.74 -12.70
C PRO A 141 -6.10 22.89 -11.37
N VAL A 142 -5.95 21.91 -10.50
CA VAL A 142 -6.47 21.96 -9.12
C VAL A 142 -5.76 23.13 -8.44
N ASN A 143 -6.49 24.21 -8.21
CA ASN A 143 -5.95 25.38 -7.50
C ASN A 143 -5.84 25.01 -6.01
N PHE A 144 -4.65 24.57 -5.59
CA PHE A 144 -4.35 24.20 -4.21
C PHE A 144 -4.60 25.32 -3.18
N ASN A 145 -4.71 26.58 -3.63
CA ASN A 145 -5.02 27.71 -2.75
C ASN A 145 -6.47 27.71 -2.25
N THR A 146 -7.39 26.98 -2.89
CA THR A 146 -8.80 26.89 -2.45
C THR A 146 -8.99 25.90 -1.28
N LEU A 147 -8.05 24.99 -1.04
CA LEU A 147 -8.14 24.03 0.06
C LEU A 147 -7.69 24.60 1.41
N GLN A 148 -6.98 25.73 1.43
CA GLN A 148 -6.54 26.39 2.66
C GLN A 148 -7.55 27.43 3.21
N SER A 149 -8.55 27.85 2.43
CA SER A 149 -9.50 28.88 2.83
C SER A 149 -10.80 28.35 3.50
N SER A 150 -11.01 27.05 3.59
CA SER A 150 -12.18 26.45 4.23
C SER A 150 -11.97 26.05 5.71
N GLY A 151 -10.84 26.45 6.30
CA GLY A 151 -10.46 26.20 7.70
C GLY A 151 -10.63 27.39 8.64
N SER A 152 -11.51 28.38 8.34
CA SER A 152 -11.78 29.45 9.28
C SER A 152 -12.71 28.99 10.39
N THR A 153 -12.12 28.88 11.54
CA THR A 153 -12.65 28.74 12.89
C THR A 153 -13.95 29.51 13.08
N GLN A 154 -15.05 28.81 13.34
CA GLN A 154 -16.20 29.44 13.98
C GLN A 154 -15.90 29.60 15.46
N GLU A 155 -15.62 30.83 15.89
CA GLU A 155 -15.62 31.21 17.29
C GLU A 155 -17.05 31.03 17.86
N ILE A 156 -17.18 30.06 18.75
CA ILE A 156 -18.41 29.90 19.55
C ILE A 156 -18.37 30.98 20.64
N SER A 157 -19.11 32.05 20.42
CA SER A 157 -19.41 33.05 21.42
C SER A 157 -20.26 32.44 22.52
N THR A 158 -19.67 32.21 23.72
CA THR A 158 -20.40 31.90 24.94
C THR A 158 -20.89 33.19 25.60
N SER A 159 -22.12 33.59 25.30
CA SER A 159 -22.86 34.56 26.14
C SER A 159 -23.51 33.80 27.29
N ARG A 160 -23.08 34.08 28.53
CA ARG A 160 -23.83 33.74 29.77
C ARG A 160 -25.01 34.68 29.90
N PRO A 161 -26.19 34.18 30.29
CA PRO A 161 -27.24 35.04 30.88
C PRO A 161 -27.04 35.18 32.40
N GLU A 162 -27.32 36.35 32.87
CA GLU A 162 -27.48 36.67 34.27
C GLU A 162 -28.70 35.97 34.92
#